data_874ade6ede13d0a92935b447f3b2cd67
#
_entry.id   874ade6ede13d0a92935b447f3b2cd67
#
_cell.length_a   1.000
_cell.length_b   1.000
_cell.length_c   1.000
_cell.angle_alpha   90.00
_cell.angle_beta   90.00
_cell.angle_gamma   90.00
#
_symmetry.space_group_name_H-M   'P 1'
#
loop_
_entity.id
_entity.type
_entity.pdbx_description
1 polymer ?
#
loop_
_entity_poly.entity_id
_entity_poly.type
_entity_poly.pdbx_seq_one_letter_code
_entity_poly.pdbx_strand_id
1 'polypeptide(L)'
;MGLPKIDLPIFETKLFSIDKVVKYRPFTVKEEKILLIAQESRDMEQTVLSIRQIISNCTFDLDVDSLPMFDIEFLLLQLRAKSINNMITFTITDPDTDKPVEIELDIDDIGLTVEDSHSKEIKISEDQHLIMRYPRLDEVSMFKSYDGSEVDTLFNIMISCIECVVTNDEVSN
;
A
#
# COMPACT_ATOMS: atom_id res chain seq x y z
N MET A 1 18.35 22.61 -28.77
CA MET A 1 18.89 21.27 -28.45
C MET A 1 17.93 20.63 -27.41
N GLY A 2 17.22 19.57 -27.78
CA GLY A 2 16.41 18.80 -26.83
C GLY A 2 17.32 17.98 -25.93
N LEU A 3 16.96 17.86 -24.66
CA LEU A 3 17.63 16.94 -23.75
C LEU A 3 17.45 15.49 -24.27
N PRO A 4 18.48 14.63 -24.13
CA PRO A 4 18.37 13.24 -24.56
C PRO A 4 17.22 12.57 -23.79
N LYS A 5 16.33 11.89 -24.51
CA LYS A 5 15.33 11.02 -23.88
C LYS A 5 16.06 9.83 -23.26
N ILE A 6 15.90 9.65 -21.96
CA ILE A 6 16.39 8.47 -21.26
C ILE A 6 15.30 7.40 -21.39
N ASP A 7 15.59 6.34 -22.14
CA ASP A 7 14.74 5.16 -22.18
C ASP A 7 14.99 4.35 -20.90
N LEU A 8 14.03 4.38 -19.99
CA LEU A 8 14.07 3.57 -18.77
C LEU A 8 13.56 2.16 -19.07
N PRO A 9 14.14 1.13 -18.44
CA PRO A 9 13.63 -0.23 -18.56
C PRO A 9 12.21 -0.32 -17.98
N ILE A 10 11.39 -1.17 -18.60
CA ILE A 10 10.02 -1.46 -18.12
C ILE A 10 10.04 -2.85 -17.52
N PHE A 11 9.53 -2.94 -16.31
CA PHE A 11 9.35 -4.17 -15.56
C PHE A 11 7.86 -4.50 -15.44
N GLU A 12 7.58 -5.74 -15.07
CA GLU A 12 6.22 -6.24 -14.87
C GLU A 12 6.13 -6.91 -13.51
N THR A 13 5.01 -6.71 -12.81
CA THR A 13 4.69 -7.42 -11.58
C THR A 13 3.19 -7.71 -11.53
N LYS A 14 2.80 -8.74 -10.76
CA LYS A 14 1.41 -9.08 -10.51
C LYS A 14 1.02 -8.58 -9.12
N LEU A 15 -0.07 -7.83 -9.03
CA LEU A 15 -0.62 -7.39 -7.75
C LEU A 15 -1.44 -8.51 -7.11
N PHE A 16 -1.58 -8.44 -5.78
CA PHE A 16 -2.27 -9.46 -5.01
C PHE A 16 -3.81 -9.31 -5.08
N SER A 17 -4.32 -8.07 -5.13
CA SER A 17 -5.77 -7.81 -5.12
C SER A 17 -6.44 -7.97 -6.47
N ILE A 18 -5.68 -7.82 -7.56
CA ILE A 18 -6.19 -7.87 -8.93
C ILE A 18 -5.41 -8.87 -9.77
N ASP A 19 -6.11 -9.63 -10.60
CA ASP A 19 -5.47 -10.56 -11.54
C ASP A 19 -4.99 -9.83 -12.80
N LYS A 20 -4.17 -8.81 -12.60
CA LYS A 20 -3.60 -7.98 -13.68
C LYS A 20 -2.10 -7.86 -13.51
N VAL A 21 -1.39 -7.99 -14.62
CA VAL A 21 0.04 -7.66 -14.68
C VAL A 21 0.16 -6.15 -14.84
N VAL A 22 0.87 -5.52 -13.93
CA VAL A 22 1.16 -4.09 -13.93
C VAL A 22 2.55 -3.84 -14.49
N LYS A 23 2.63 -2.95 -15.46
CA LYS A 23 3.90 -2.46 -16.02
C LYS A 23 4.35 -1.25 -15.25
N TYR A 24 5.64 -1.21 -14.93
CA TYR A 24 6.23 -0.09 -14.21
C TYR A 24 7.67 0.17 -14.66
N ARG A 25 8.15 1.38 -14.45
CA ARG A 25 9.54 1.79 -14.62
C ARG A 25 10.17 2.18 -13.29
N PRO A 26 11.49 2.08 -13.14
CA PRO A 26 12.17 2.62 -11.96
C PRO A 26 11.84 4.10 -11.77
N PHE A 27 11.86 4.55 -10.53
CA PHE A 27 11.79 5.99 -10.27
C PHE A 27 13.13 6.67 -10.62
N THR A 28 13.05 7.94 -10.94
CA THR A 28 14.20 8.79 -11.25
C THR A 28 14.48 9.71 -10.07
N VAL A 29 15.56 10.49 -10.15
CA VAL A 29 15.88 11.55 -9.18
C VAL A 29 14.71 12.52 -8.95
N LYS A 30 13.82 12.66 -9.95
CA LYS A 30 12.63 13.51 -9.82
C LYS A 30 11.65 12.94 -8.79
N GLU A 31 11.33 11.66 -8.88
CA GLU A 31 10.46 10.97 -7.94
C GLU A 31 11.13 10.82 -6.56
N GLU A 32 12.43 10.54 -6.52
CA GLU A 32 13.20 10.50 -5.27
C GLU A 32 13.13 11.84 -4.52
N LYS A 33 13.24 12.95 -5.24
CA LYS A 33 13.08 14.28 -4.63
C LYS A 33 11.70 14.48 -4.01
N ILE A 34 10.64 13.95 -4.64
CA ILE A 34 9.27 14.01 -4.07
C ILE A 34 9.22 13.25 -2.75
N LEU A 35 9.81 12.05 -2.66
CA LEU A 35 9.89 11.27 -1.43
C LEU A 35 10.62 12.02 -0.31
N LEU A 36 11.77 12.60 -0.62
CA LEU A 36 12.57 13.35 0.36
C LEU A 36 11.81 14.56 0.92
N ILE A 37 11.12 15.32 0.06
CA ILE A 37 10.31 16.46 0.48
C ILE A 37 9.15 16.00 1.38
N ALA A 38 8.48 14.91 1.03
CA ALA A 38 7.40 14.35 1.84
C ALA A 38 7.91 13.89 3.22
N GLN A 39 9.06 13.26 3.28
CA GLN A 39 9.69 12.82 4.52
C GLN A 39 10.08 14.01 5.42
N GLU A 40 10.60 15.09 4.84
CA GLU A 40 10.97 16.29 5.59
C GLU A 40 9.75 17.04 6.15
N SER A 41 8.63 17.03 5.43
CA SER A 41 7.40 17.71 5.86
C SER A 41 6.81 17.15 7.15
N ARG A 42 7.01 15.84 7.42
CA ARG A 42 6.39 15.06 8.51
C ARG A 42 4.85 15.12 8.48
N ASP A 43 4.29 15.49 7.35
CA ASP A 43 2.86 15.60 7.09
C ASP A 43 2.38 14.33 6.39
N MET A 44 1.41 13.65 7.01
CA MET A 44 0.89 12.39 6.47
C MET A 44 0.14 12.61 5.16
N GLU A 45 -0.63 13.68 5.05
CA GLU A 45 -1.37 14.01 3.83
C GLU A 45 -0.40 14.24 2.66
N GLN A 46 0.66 15.00 2.89
CA GLN A 46 1.73 15.20 1.91
C GLN A 46 2.42 13.89 1.54
N THR A 47 2.62 13.00 2.51
CA THR A 47 3.21 11.69 2.28
C THR A 47 2.31 10.83 1.38
N VAL A 48 1.01 10.76 1.66
CA VAL A 48 0.01 10.02 0.86
C VAL A 48 -0.05 10.56 -0.57
N LEU A 49 -0.13 11.88 -0.74
CA LEU A 49 -0.14 12.53 -2.06
C LEU A 49 1.14 12.22 -2.85
N SER A 50 2.29 12.23 -2.18
CA SER A 50 3.59 11.92 -2.80
C SER A 50 3.69 10.48 -3.25
N ILE A 51 3.25 9.53 -2.42
CA ILE A 51 3.17 8.10 -2.76
C ILE A 51 2.30 7.90 -3.99
N ARG A 52 1.08 8.45 -4.00
CA ARG A 52 0.16 8.40 -5.12
C ARG A 52 0.80 8.91 -6.40
N GLN A 53 1.42 10.09 -6.32
CA GLN A 53 2.06 10.72 -7.47
C GLN A 53 3.21 9.88 -8.02
N ILE A 54 4.05 9.29 -7.15
CA ILE A 54 5.19 8.48 -7.57
C ILE A 54 4.73 7.21 -8.26
N ILE A 55 3.77 6.50 -7.67
CA ILE A 55 3.23 5.28 -8.27
C ILE A 55 2.58 5.59 -9.61
N SER A 56 1.73 6.63 -9.69
CA SER A 56 1.10 7.06 -10.94
C SER A 56 2.12 7.46 -12.03
N ASN A 57 3.23 8.11 -11.64
CA ASN A 57 4.28 8.48 -12.59
C ASN A 57 5.10 7.28 -13.08
N CYS A 58 5.21 6.23 -12.27
CA CYS A 58 6.07 5.08 -12.54
C CYS A 58 5.32 3.87 -13.10
N THR A 59 4.00 3.83 -13.03
CA THR A 59 3.16 2.74 -13.54
C THR A 59 2.44 3.15 -14.83
N PHE A 60 1.95 2.16 -15.57
CA PHE A 60 1.23 2.36 -16.84
C PHE A 60 -0.17 1.76 -16.71
N ASP A 61 -1.20 2.52 -17.11
CA ASP A 61 -2.60 2.08 -17.15
C ASP A 61 -3.11 1.48 -15.83
N LEU A 62 -2.72 2.10 -14.71
CA LEU A 62 -3.10 1.68 -13.36
C LEU A 62 -3.86 2.80 -12.65
N ASP A 63 -5.05 2.46 -12.15
CA ASP A 63 -5.81 3.30 -11.23
C ASP A 63 -5.31 3.08 -9.81
N VAL A 64 -4.42 3.96 -9.35
CA VAL A 64 -3.76 3.86 -8.03
C VAL A 64 -4.77 4.02 -6.89
N ASP A 65 -5.81 4.82 -7.08
CA ASP A 65 -6.79 5.13 -6.04
C ASP A 65 -7.74 3.95 -5.75
N SER A 66 -7.87 3.02 -6.69
CA SER A 66 -8.67 1.81 -6.50
C SER A 66 -7.94 0.70 -5.74
N LEU A 67 -6.61 0.81 -5.58
CA LEU A 67 -5.80 -0.24 -5.00
C LEU A 67 -5.89 -0.28 -3.46
N PRO A 68 -5.89 -1.48 -2.87
CA PRO A 68 -5.71 -1.64 -1.45
C PRO A 68 -4.29 -1.28 -1.01
N MET A 69 -4.13 -0.91 0.26
CA MET A 69 -2.88 -0.42 0.82
C MET A 69 -1.71 -1.39 0.63
N PHE A 70 -1.93 -2.69 0.81
CA PHE A 70 -0.86 -3.69 0.67
C PHE A 70 -0.31 -3.79 -0.77
N ASP A 71 -1.14 -3.54 -1.81
CA ASP A 71 -0.65 -3.48 -3.19
C ASP A 71 0.15 -2.20 -3.45
N ILE A 72 -0.23 -1.08 -2.82
CA ILE A 72 0.54 0.17 -2.84
C ILE A 72 1.92 -0.03 -2.22
N GLU A 73 1.97 -0.65 -1.04
CA GLU A 73 3.23 -0.97 -0.34
C GLU A 73 4.11 -1.91 -1.16
N PHE A 74 3.52 -2.95 -1.74
CA PHE A 74 4.23 -3.87 -2.61
C PHE A 74 4.80 -3.18 -3.85
N LEU A 75 4.02 -2.31 -4.52
CA LEU A 75 4.51 -1.52 -5.66
C LEU A 75 5.67 -0.60 -5.27
N LEU A 76 5.62 0.04 -4.11
CA LEU A 76 6.72 0.87 -3.61
C LEU A 76 7.99 0.04 -3.39
N LEU A 77 7.87 -1.16 -2.84
CA LEU A 77 8.99 -2.09 -2.67
C LEU A 77 9.57 -2.50 -4.03
N GLN A 78 8.72 -2.84 -5.01
CA GLN A 78 9.16 -3.18 -6.36
C GLN A 78 9.84 -2.00 -7.07
N LEU A 79 9.28 -0.80 -6.94
CA LEU A 79 9.90 0.42 -7.47
C LEU A 79 11.27 0.66 -6.83
N ARG A 80 11.39 0.50 -5.50
CA ARG A 80 12.66 0.62 -4.81
C ARG A 80 13.67 -0.43 -5.27
N ALA A 81 13.26 -1.69 -5.39
CA ALA A 81 14.11 -2.79 -5.80
C ALA A 81 14.77 -2.54 -7.17
N LYS A 82 14.00 -2.01 -8.11
CA LYS A 82 14.49 -1.75 -9.49
C LYS A 82 15.15 -0.39 -9.66
N SER A 83 15.03 0.51 -8.67
CA SER A 83 15.64 1.86 -8.73
C SER A 83 16.94 1.95 -7.95
N ILE A 84 17.09 1.18 -6.87
CA ILE A 84 18.23 1.21 -5.96
C ILE A 84 18.90 -0.16 -5.93
N ASN A 85 18.29 -1.11 -5.19
CA ASN A 85 18.69 -2.51 -5.10
C ASN A 85 17.59 -3.33 -4.43
N ASN A 86 17.67 -4.66 -4.54
CA ASN A 86 16.72 -5.59 -3.93
C ASN A 86 16.91 -5.76 -2.42
N MET A 87 18.10 -5.46 -1.88
CA MET A 87 18.41 -5.72 -0.48
C MET A 87 18.01 -4.55 0.41
N ILE A 88 17.35 -4.84 1.50
CA ILE A 88 17.09 -3.90 2.59
C ILE A 88 17.86 -4.37 3.81
N THR A 89 18.68 -3.48 4.35
CA THR A 89 19.38 -3.72 5.61
C THR A 89 18.77 -2.85 6.69
N PHE A 90 18.41 -3.44 7.82
CA PHE A 90 17.90 -2.74 8.98
C PHE A 90 18.42 -3.37 10.27
N THR A 91 18.46 -2.56 11.31
CA THR A 91 18.95 -3.01 12.63
C THR A 91 17.77 -3.12 13.58
N ILE A 92 17.62 -4.28 14.20
CA ILE A 92 16.67 -4.51 15.29
C ILE A 92 17.40 -4.73 16.60
N THR A 93 16.76 -4.41 17.72
CA THR A 93 17.29 -4.76 19.03
C THR A 93 16.77 -6.14 19.41
N ASP A 94 17.68 -7.07 19.66
CA ASP A 94 17.35 -8.40 20.15
C ASP A 94 16.75 -8.27 21.57
N PRO A 95 15.51 -8.72 21.79
CA PRO A 95 14.84 -8.55 23.09
C PRO A 95 15.48 -9.35 24.22
N ASP A 96 16.24 -10.41 23.91
CA ASP A 96 16.87 -11.27 24.93
C ASP A 96 18.25 -10.75 25.36
N THR A 97 18.97 -10.12 24.45
CA THR A 97 20.36 -9.68 24.70
C THR A 97 20.54 -8.17 24.76
N ASP A 98 19.51 -7.40 24.39
CA ASP A 98 19.51 -5.94 24.26
C ASP A 98 20.60 -5.41 23.31
N LYS A 99 21.02 -6.25 22.35
CA LYS A 99 22.05 -5.92 21.37
C LYS A 99 21.46 -5.63 20.01
N PRO A 100 22.06 -4.70 19.25
CA PRO A 100 21.67 -4.48 17.87
C PRO A 100 22.08 -5.67 17.01
N VAL A 101 21.12 -6.18 16.22
CA VAL A 101 21.33 -7.22 15.20
C VAL A 101 20.97 -6.63 13.86
N GLU A 102 21.89 -6.75 12.91
CA GLU A 102 21.65 -6.35 11.53
C GLU A 102 20.97 -7.48 10.77
N ILE A 103 19.87 -7.17 10.08
CA ILE A 103 19.09 -8.09 9.27
C ILE A 103 19.10 -7.60 7.83
N GLU A 104 19.40 -8.50 6.91
CA GLU A 104 19.26 -8.29 5.48
C GLU A 104 18.00 -9.02 4.98
N LEU A 105 17.19 -8.31 4.21
CA LEU A 105 15.98 -8.82 3.60
C LEU A 105 16.03 -8.58 2.10
N ASP A 106 15.81 -9.65 1.31
CA ASP A 106 15.60 -9.51 -0.12
C ASP A 106 14.13 -9.16 -0.41
N ILE A 107 13.90 -8.08 -1.15
CA ILE A 107 12.55 -7.64 -1.52
C ILE A 107 11.83 -8.69 -2.37
N ASP A 108 12.56 -9.46 -3.17
CA ASP A 108 11.97 -10.51 -4.02
C ASP A 108 11.41 -11.69 -3.19
N ASP A 109 11.80 -11.83 -1.91
CA ASP A 109 11.27 -12.81 -0.97
C ASP A 109 9.99 -12.34 -0.24
N ILE A 110 9.61 -11.07 -0.42
CA ILE A 110 8.41 -10.50 0.21
C ILE A 110 7.17 -10.95 -0.56
N GLY A 111 6.28 -11.62 0.14
CA GLY A 111 5.00 -12.08 -0.40
C GLY A 111 3.84 -11.79 0.54
N LEU A 112 2.64 -12.09 0.07
CA LEU A 112 1.42 -12.01 0.87
C LEU A 112 1.08 -13.40 1.41
N THR A 113 0.90 -13.48 2.73
CA THR A 113 0.34 -14.67 3.37
C THR A 113 -1.16 -14.47 3.55
N VAL A 114 -1.96 -15.37 3.00
CA VAL A 114 -3.41 -15.36 3.12
C VAL A 114 -3.83 -16.59 3.89
N GLU A 115 -4.66 -16.39 4.93
CA GLU A 115 -5.26 -17.50 5.66
C GLU A 115 -6.46 -18.05 4.89
N ASP A 116 -6.66 -19.39 4.94
CA ASP A 116 -7.77 -20.06 4.25
C ASP A 116 -9.16 -19.58 4.72
N SER A 117 -9.24 -19.07 5.95
CA SER A 117 -10.47 -18.53 6.56
C SER A 117 -10.79 -17.10 6.11
N HIS A 118 -9.89 -16.46 5.37
CA HIS A 118 -10.06 -15.07 4.96
C HIS A 118 -11.19 -14.92 3.93
N SER A 119 -12.18 -14.09 4.25
CA SER A 119 -13.34 -13.84 3.38
C SER A 119 -13.69 -12.35 3.36
N LYS A 120 -14.10 -11.87 2.20
CA LYS A 120 -14.73 -10.54 2.05
C LYS A 120 -16.09 -10.46 2.73
N GLU A 121 -16.78 -11.59 2.82
CA GLU A 121 -18.11 -11.69 3.36
C GLU A 121 -18.03 -12.04 4.85
N ILE A 122 -18.66 -11.19 5.66
CA ILE A 122 -18.73 -11.37 7.13
C ILE A 122 -20.20 -11.57 7.50
N LYS A 123 -20.51 -12.76 8.00
CA LYS A 123 -21.85 -13.08 8.49
C LYS A 123 -22.10 -12.41 9.84
N ILE A 124 -23.15 -11.56 9.91
CA ILE A 124 -23.57 -10.92 11.15
C ILE A 124 -24.69 -11.70 11.84
N SER A 125 -25.69 -12.15 11.06
CA SER A 125 -26.80 -12.95 11.50
C SER A 125 -27.18 -14.00 10.44
N GLU A 126 -28.30 -14.71 10.62
CA GLU A 126 -28.78 -15.67 9.61
C GLU A 126 -29.17 -14.99 8.31
N ASP A 127 -29.69 -13.75 8.39
CA ASP A 127 -30.25 -13.00 7.27
C ASP A 127 -29.41 -11.78 6.88
N GLN A 128 -28.25 -11.54 7.52
CA GLN A 128 -27.43 -10.35 7.28
C GLN A 128 -25.96 -10.68 7.11
N HIS A 129 -25.39 -10.15 6.03
CA HIS A 129 -23.99 -10.25 5.69
C HIS A 129 -23.41 -8.86 5.36
N LEU A 130 -22.18 -8.61 5.76
CA LEU A 130 -21.40 -7.47 5.29
C LEU A 130 -20.46 -7.91 4.19
N ILE A 131 -20.39 -7.12 3.13
CA ILE A 131 -19.31 -7.24 2.14
C ILE A 131 -18.29 -6.15 2.44
N MET A 132 -17.09 -6.58 2.72
CA MET A 132 -15.97 -5.71 3.10
C MET A 132 -14.96 -5.59 1.96
N ARG A 133 -14.30 -4.44 1.87
CA ARG A 133 -13.11 -4.24 1.05
C ARG A 133 -11.90 -3.90 1.92
N TYR A 134 -10.74 -4.01 1.36
CA TYR A 134 -9.52 -3.57 2.04
C TYR A 134 -9.43 -2.03 2.08
N PRO A 135 -8.74 -1.48 3.11
CA PRO A 135 -8.49 -0.04 3.18
C PRO A 135 -7.61 0.42 2.01
N ARG A 136 -7.89 1.62 1.52
CA ARG A 136 -7.18 2.29 0.45
C ARG A 136 -6.23 3.36 1.01
N LEU A 137 -5.41 3.91 0.11
CA LEU A 137 -4.40 4.90 0.49
C LEU A 137 -5.00 6.14 1.18
N ASP A 138 -6.17 6.62 0.74
CA ASP A 138 -6.84 7.80 1.31
C ASP A 138 -7.26 7.59 2.76
N GLU A 139 -7.68 6.39 3.10
CA GLU A 139 -8.16 6.04 4.43
C GLU A 139 -7.02 6.00 5.44
N VAL A 140 -5.81 5.72 5.00
CA VAL A 140 -4.61 5.75 5.86
C VAL A 140 -4.34 7.14 6.41
N SER A 141 -4.63 8.20 5.66
CA SER A 141 -4.47 9.58 6.14
C SER A 141 -5.45 9.91 7.28
N MET A 142 -6.61 9.27 7.30
CA MET A 142 -7.60 9.43 8.38
C MET A 142 -7.11 8.85 9.71
N PHE A 143 -6.23 7.84 9.70
CA PHE A 143 -5.74 7.18 10.91
C PHE A 143 -5.01 8.12 11.88
N LYS A 144 -4.28 9.11 11.37
CA LYS A 144 -3.48 10.03 12.19
C LYS A 144 -4.12 11.39 12.45
N SER A 145 -5.17 11.72 11.71
CA SER A 145 -5.90 12.99 11.86
C SER A 145 -6.98 12.93 12.94
N TYR A 146 -7.25 11.75 13.50
CA TYR A 146 -8.29 11.55 14.50
C TYR A 146 -7.72 11.83 15.90
N ASP A 147 -8.26 12.87 16.55
CA ASP A 147 -7.95 13.26 17.94
C ASP A 147 -8.75 12.37 18.94
N GLY A 148 -9.29 11.24 18.46
CA GLY A 148 -10.06 10.27 19.22
C GLY A 148 -9.21 9.14 19.80
N SER A 149 -9.87 8.20 20.50
CA SER A 149 -9.21 6.98 20.97
C SER A 149 -8.79 6.09 19.79
N GLU A 150 -7.77 5.23 19.99
CA GLU A 150 -7.36 4.22 18.99
C GLU A 150 -8.55 3.34 18.55
N VAL A 151 -9.47 3.07 19.47
CA VAL A 151 -10.68 2.28 19.23
C VAL A 151 -11.62 2.99 18.26
N ASP A 152 -11.86 4.30 18.44
CA ASP A 152 -12.73 5.08 17.54
C ASP A 152 -12.13 5.16 16.14
N THR A 153 -10.81 5.29 16.06
CA THR A 153 -10.09 5.27 14.79
C THR A 153 -10.28 3.94 14.05
N LEU A 154 -10.08 2.81 14.73
CA LEU A 154 -10.31 1.48 14.16
C LEU A 154 -11.75 1.29 13.68
N PHE A 155 -12.75 1.71 14.48
CA PHE A 155 -14.16 1.63 14.08
C PHE A 155 -14.44 2.43 12.83
N ASN A 156 -13.93 3.65 12.71
CA ASN A 156 -14.13 4.49 11.53
C ASN A 156 -13.54 3.86 10.26
N ILE A 157 -12.38 3.22 10.39
CA ILE A 157 -11.77 2.51 9.28
C ILE A 157 -12.59 1.29 8.89
N MET A 158 -13.02 0.49 9.87
CA MET A 158 -13.87 -0.67 9.60
C MET A 158 -15.15 -0.24 8.86
N ILE A 159 -15.79 0.86 9.31
CA ILE A 159 -16.98 1.42 8.66
C ILE A 159 -16.67 1.87 7.24
N SER A 160 -15.55 2.56 7.01
CA SER A 160 -15.16 3.01 5.66
C SER A 160 -14.88 1.85 4.69
N CYS A 161 -14.52 0.68 5.22
CA CYS A 161 -14.26 -0.52 4.43
C CYS A 161 -15.52 -1.37 4.14
N ILE A 162 -16.70 -0.99 4.62
CA ILE A 162 -17.96 -1.65 4.26
C ILE A 162 -18.33 -1.24 2.84
N GLU A 163 -18.45 -2.22 1.96
CA GLU A 163 -18.84 -2.01 0.56
C GLU A 163 -20.37 -2.02 0.42
N CYS A 164 -21.02 -3.00 1.05
CA CYS A 164 -22.48 -3.07 1.14
C CYS A 164 -22.94 -3.99 2.28
N VAL A 165 -24.21 -3.84 2.62
CA VAL A 165 -24.94 -4.72 3.54
C VAL A 165 -25.96 -5.51 2.75
N VAL A 166 -25.93 -6.82 2.87
CA VAL A 166 -26.91 -7.73 2.24
C VAL A 166 -27.88 -8.21 3.32
N THR A 167 -29.17 -7.99 3.10
CA THR A 167 -30.24 -8.45 4.00
C THR A 167 -31.29 -9.18 3.18
N ASN A 168 -31.54 -10.47 3.47
CA ASN A 168 -32.54 -11.29 2.74
C ASN A 168 -32.40 -11.19 1.20
N ASP A 169 -31.17 -11.28 0.68
CA ASP A 169 -30.83 -11.12 -0.74
C ASP A 169 -31.05 -9.70 -1.32
N GLU A 170 -31.41 -8.71 -0.51
CA GLU A 170 -31.44 -7.30 -0.90
C GLU A 170 -30.12 -6.62 -0.55
N VAL A 171 -29.55 -5.89 -1.51
CA VAL A 171 -28.25 -5.18 -1.35
C VAL A 171 -28.54 -3.71 -1.04
N SER A 172 -28.00 -3.23 0.07
CA SER A 172 -28.00 -1.81 0.44
C SER A 172 -26.55 -1.28 0.49
N ASN A 173 -26.31 -0.23 -0.27
CA ASN A 173 -24.99 0.45 -0.36
C ASN A 173 -24.93 1.61 0.62
#